data_87619c50c6c40fe64f8fba63494aedfb
#
_entry.id   87619c50c6c40fe64f8fba63494aedfb
#
_cell.length_a   1.000
_cell.length_b   1.000
_cell.length_c   1.000
_cell.angle_alpha   90.00
_cell.angle_beta   90.00
_cell.angle_gamma   90.00
#
_symmetry.space_group_name_H-M   'P 1'
#
loop_
_entity.id
_entity.type
_entity.pdbx_description
1 polymer ?
#
loop_
_entity_poly.entity_id
_entity_poly.type
_entity_poly.pdbx_seq_one_letter_code
_entity_poly.pdbx_strand_id
1 'polypeptide(L)'
;GEPVPVYYTEDGGIHALDDEELPLVLPELEEYKGKNGQAPLENAEEWKYIERNGVKGKRETSTMPGSAGSSWYFMRYIDPENDKAICDPELLKHWLPVDLYVGGPEHAVGHLMYSRIWNRFLYNEGVSPVKEPFKKLVHQGMILGSNGIKMGKRFPEFVVNPSDIVRDYGADTLRLYEMFMGPLEASKPWSNQGVEGAKRFLSRVWNFFTDESKLNDSKFAELEKIYHVTI
;
A
#
# COMPACT_ATOMS: atom_id res chain seq x y z
N GLY A 1 -7.24 -14.08 -1.64
CA GLY A 1 -6.62 -13.58 -2.87
C GLY A 1 -7.64 -13.40 -3.98
N GLU A 2 -7.25 -12.79 -5.06
CA GLU A 2 -8.09 -12.60 -6.23
C GLU A 2 -8.29 -13.94 -6.96
N PRO A 3 -9.53 -14.30 -7.38
CA PRO A 3 -9.79 -15.55 -8.09
C PRO A 3 -9.16 -15.55 -9.49
N VAL A 4 -8.85 -16.74 -9.97
CA VAL A 4 -8.42 -16.93 -11.36
C VAL A 4 -9.64 -17.33 -12.19
N PRO A 5 -10.11 -16.53 -13.17
CA PRO A 5 -11.36 -16.74 -13.86
C PRO A 5 -11.23 -17.79 -15.00
N VAL A 6 -10.83 -19.00 -14.63
CA VAL A 6 -10.71 -20.12 -15.59
C VAL A 6 -11.35 -21.40 -15.04
N TYR A 7 -11.64 -22.33 -15.95
CA TYR A 7 -12.05 -23.70 -15.62
C TYR A 7 -11.32 -24.71 -16.51
N TYR A 8 -11.24 -25.91 -16.02
CA TYR A 8 -10.58 -27.06 -16.69
C TYR A 8 -11.60 -28.09 -17.08
N THR A 9 -11.51 -28.62 -18.30
CA THR A 9 -12.35 -29.70 -18.79
C THR A 9 -11.64 -31.05 -18.68
N GLU A 10 -12.39 -32.16 -18.73
CA GLU A 10 -11.85 -33.52 -18.58
C GLU A 10 -10.82 -33.89 -19.67
N ASP A 11 -10.91 -33.30 -20.84
CA ASP A 11 -9.94 -33.47 -21.94
C ASP A 11 -8.63 -32.67 -21.74
N GLY A 12 -8.51 -31.97 -20.63
CA GLY A 12 -7.35 -31.16 -20.29
C GLY A 12 -7.39 -29.73 -20.85
N GLY A 13 -8.51 -29.29 -21.41
CA GLY A 13 -8.70 -27.93 -21.88
C GLY A 13 -8.71 -26.92 -20.73
N ILE A 14 -8.17 -25.73 -20.96
CA ILE A 14 -8.22 -24.58 -20.07
C ILE A 14 -9.06 -23.51 -20.77
N HIS A 15 -10.11 -23.05 -20.09
CA HIS A 15 -11.06 -22.10 -20.64
C HIS A 15 -11.23 -20.91 -19.72
N ALA A 16 -11.22 -19.69 -20.26
CA ALA A 16 -11.61 -18.49 -19.54
C ALA A 16 -13.12 -18.49 -19.28
N LEU A 17 -13.54 -17.85 -18.18
CA LEU A 17 -14.96 -17.50 -17.99
C LEU A 17 -15.35 -16.40 -18.97
N ASP A 18 -16.63 -16.35 -19.35
CA ASP A 18 -17.15 -15.30 -20.22
C ASP A 18 -17.29 -13.97 -19.44
N ASP A 19 -17.30 -12.85 -20.16
CA ASP A 19 -17.36 -11.50 -19.54
C ASP A 19 -18.60 -11.30 -18.69
N GLU A 20 -19.72 -11.94 -19.05
CA GLU A 20 -20.99 -11.89 -18.30
C GLU A 20 -20.94 -12.58 -16.93
N GLU A 21 -19.90 -13.42 -16.69
CA GLU A 21 -19.70 -14.09 -15.40
C GLU A 21 -18.73 -13.34 -14.50
N LEU A 22 -18.20 -12.21 -14.97
CA LEU A 22 -17.32 -11.37 -14.19
C LEU A 22 -18.09 -10.23 -13.54
N PRO A 23 -17.70 -9.81 -12.35
CA PRO A 23 -16.61 -10.33 -11.53
C PRO A 23 -16.92 -11.71 -10.96
N LEU A 24 -15.92 -12.61 -10.99
CA LEU A 24 -16.04 -13.92 -10.35
C LEU A 24 -16.07 -13.76 -8.82
N VAL A 25 -17.24 -13.99 -8.23
CA VAL A 25 -17.43 -13.88 -6.78
C VAL A 25 -17.07 -15.21 -6.11
N LEU A 26 -16.23 -15.12 -5.07
CA LEU A 26 -15.89 -16.28 -4.26
C LEU A 26 -17.05 -16.65 -3.32
N PRO A 27 -17.30 -17.94 -3.09
CA PRO A 27 -18.34 -18.40 -2.18
C PRO A 27 -17.92 -18.18 -0.72
N GLU A 28 -18.88 -18.04 0.16
CA GLU A 28 -18.64 -18.16 1.59
C GLU A 28 -18.33 -19.63 1.94
N LEU A 29 -17.34 -19.83 2.80
CA LEU A 29 -16.92 -21.14 3.27
C LEU A 29 -17.14 -21.25 4.78
N GLU A 30 -17.62 -22.42 5.23
CA GLU A 30 -17.70 -22.72 6.66
C GLU A 30 -16.32 -22.77 7.31
N GLU A 31 -15.30 -23.21 6.56
CA GLU A 31 -13.92 -23.30 7.02
C GLU A 31 -12.93 -22.82 5.93
N TYR A 32 -12.11 -21.82 6.28
CA TYR A 32 -11.10 -21.25 5.38
C TYR A 32 -9.74 -21.95 5.44
N LYS A 33 -9.72 -23.20 5.92
CA LYS A 33 -8.51 -24.02 5.91
C LYS A 33 -8.59 -25.05 4.80
N GLY A 34 -7.53 -25.13 4.01
CA GLY A 34 -7.37 -26.21 3.06
C GLY A 34 -7.15 -27.56 3.76
N LYS A 35 -7.71 -28.62 3.22
CA LYS A 35 -7.49 -30.00 3.69
C LYS A 35 -6.42 -30.66 2.83
N ASN A 36 -5.54 -31.41 3.44
CA ASN A 36 -4.49 -32.17 2.73
C ASN A 36 -3.61 -31.34 1.76
N GLY A 37 -3.32 -30.08 2.11
CA GLY A 37 -2.52 -29.18 1.26
C GLY A 37 -3.28 -28.57 0.07
N GLN A 38 -4.56 -28.81 -0.06
CA GLN A 38 -5.41 -28.22 -1.10
C GLN A 38 -5.87 -26.80 -0.71
N ALA A 39 -6.25 -26.00 -1.70
CA ALA A 39 -6.82 -24.69 -1.47
C ALA A 39 -8.17 -24.76 -0.74
N PRO A 40 -8.54 -23.77 0.10
CA PRO A 40 -9.82 -23.74 0.78
C PRO A 40 -11.03 -23.87 -0.14
N LEU A 41 -10.98 -23.28 -1.35
CA LEU A 41 -12.04 -23.36 -2.34
C LEU A 41 -12.34 -24.78 -2.87
N GLU A 42 -11.44 -25.74 -2.65
CA GLU A 42 -11.72 -27.14 -2.94
C GLU A 42 -12.90 -27.69 -2.10
N ASN A 43 -13.21 -27.07 -0.97
CA ASN A 43 -14.36 -27.44 -0.15
C ASN A 43 -15.69 -26.88 -0.68
N ALA A 44 -15.66 -25.97 -1.67
CA ALA A 44 -16.86 -25.36 -2.26
C ALA A 44 -17.43 -26.24 -3.39
N GLU A 45 -18.05 -27.37 -3.06
CA GLU A 45 -18.52 -28.37 -4.02
C GLU A 45 -19.45 -27.79 -5.09
N GLU A 46 -20.41 -26.97 -4.71
CA GLU A 46 -21.38 -26.37 -5.64
C GLU A 46 -20.74 -25.30 -6.53
N TRP A 47 -19.75 -24.56 -6.01
CA TRP A 47 -19.09 -23.49 -6.73
C TRP A 47 -18.00 -23.99 -7.68
N LYS A 48 -17.25 -25.00 -7.30
CA LYS A 48 -16.05 -25.43 -8.08
C LYS A 48 -16.41 -26.16 -9.37
N TYR A 49 -17.60 -26.73 -9.50
CA TYR A 49 -18.03 -27.37 -10.75
C TYR A 49 -18.85 -26.44 -11.61
N ILE A 50 -18.67 -26.56 -12.90
CA ILE A 50 -19.36 -25.76 -13.92
C ILE A 50 -19.76 -26.69 -15.07
N GLU A 51 -20.91 -26.43 -15.68
CA GLU A 51 -21.34 -27.10 -16.90
C GLU A 51 -21.73 -26.05 -17.93
N ARG A 52 -21.18 -26.15 -19.13
CA ARG A 52 -21.42 -25.24 -20.25
C ARG A 52 -21.62 -26.00 -21.53
N ASN A 53 -22.72 -25.76 -22.21
CA ASN A 53 -23.04 -26.41 -23.49
C ASN A 53 -22.87 -27.94 -23.43
N GLY A 54 -23.22 -28.54 -22.28
CA GLY A 54 -23.07 -29.97 -22.05
C GLY A 54 -21.65 -30.45 -21.73
N VAL A 55 -20.67 -29.54 -21.62
CA VAL A 55 -19.30 -29.85 -21.21
C VAL A 55 -19.13 -29.55 -19.73
N LYS A 56 -18.73 -30.54 -18.98
CA LYS A 56 -18.42 -30.41 -17.55
C LYS A 56 -16.99 -29.93 -17.35
N GLY A 57 -16.82 -29.05 -16.38
CA GLY A 57 -15.53 -28.52 -16.00
C GLY A 57 -15.40 -28.29 -14.50
N LYS A 58 -14.19 -28.00 -14.08
CA LYS A 58 -13.84 -27.63 -12.71
C LYS A 58 -13.18 -26.25 -12.72
N ARG A 59 -13.72 -25.29 -11.96
CA ARG A 59 -13.09 -23.98 -11.78
C ARG A 59 -11.75 -24.08 -11.09
N GLU A 60 -10.86 -23.14 -11.38
CA GLU A 60 -9.63 -22.96 -10.61
C GLU A 60 -9.99 -22.63 -9.15
N THR A 61 -9.44 -23.41 -8.25
CA THR A 61 -9.69 -23.28 -6.80
C THR A 61 -8.56 -22.60 -6.04
N SER A 62 -7.41 -22.39 -6.67
CA SER A 62 -6.38 -21.49 -6.15
C SER A 62 -6.72 -20.04 -6.47
N THR A 63 -6.16 -19.13 -5.71
CA THR A 63 -6.24 -17.69 -5.99
C THR A 63 -4.91 -17.20 -6.55
N MET A 64 -4.91 -16.04 -7.20
CA MET A 64 -3.69 -15.42 -7.69
C MET A 64 -2.69 -15.24 -6.54
N PRO A 65 -1.40 -15.55 -6.72
CA PRO A 65 -0.40 -15.43 -5.66
C PRO A 65 -0.20 -13.98 -5.24
N GLY A 66 0.13 -13.79 -3.96
CA GLY A 66 0.35 -12.47 -3.38
C GLY A 66 -0.91 -11.62 -3.37
N SER A 67 -0.74 -10.32 -3.61
CA SER A 67 -1.82 -9.34 -3.70
C SER A 67 -1.90 -8.83 -5.14
N ALA A 68 -2.57 -9.57 -6.02
CA ALA A 68 -2.67 -9.24 -7.44
C ALA A 68 -3.34 -7.87 -7.67
N GLY A 69 -4.40 -7.56 -6.94
CA GLY A 69 -5.08 -6.26 -7.02
C GLY A 69 -4.18 -5.08 -6.70
N SER A 70 -3.24 -5.22 -5.75
CA SER A 70 -2.27 -4.17 -5.46
C SER A 70 -1.20 -3.97 -6.54
N SER A 71 -1.14 -4.86 -7.53
CA SER A 71 -0.18 -4.74 -8.64
C SER A 71 -0.56 -3.69 -9.67
N TRP A 72 -1.79 -3.24 -9.69
CA TRP A 72 -2.30 -2.26 -10.67
C TRP A 72 -3.14 -1.13 -10.03
N TYR A 73 -3.24 -1.06 -8.71
CA TYR A 73 -4.08 -0.08 -7.99
C TYR A 73 -3.75 1.37 -8.38
N PHE A 74 -2.50 1.69 -8.68
CA PHE A 74 -2.07 3.03 -9.07
C PHE A 74 -2.72 3.51 -10.38
N MET A 75 -3.11 2.60 -11.28
CA MET A 75 -3.91 2.93 -12.46
C MET A 75 -5.34 3.24 -12.07
N ARG A 76 -5.95 2.44 -11.21
CA ARG A 76 -7.32 2.64 -10.72
C ARG A 76 -7.47 3.94 -9.92
N TYR A 77 -6.43 4.37 -9.20
CA TYR A 77 -6.46 5.64 -8.46
C TYR A 77 -6.59 6.87 -9.33
N ILE A 78 -6.18 6.79 -10.60
CA ILE A 78 -6.33 7.87 -11.57
C ILE A 78 -7.81 8.10 -11.91
N ASP A 79 -8.61 7.02 -11.96
CA ASP A 79 -10.00 7.03 -12.40
C ASP A 79 -10.82 5.99 -11.60
N PRO A 80 -11.06 6.26 -10.30
CA PRO A 80 -11.59 5.26 -9.37
C PRO A 80 -13.04 4.88 -9.62
N GLU A 81 -13.84 5.74 -10.27
CA GLU A 81 -15.26 5.52 -10.53
C GLU A 81 -15.54 4.94 -11.93
N ASN A 82 -14.52 4.61 -12.70
CA ASN A 82 -14.69 4.04 -14.03
C ASN A 82 -15.23 2.60 -13.93
N ASP A 83 -16.41 2.38 -14.43
CA ASP A 83 -17.11 1.08 -14.44
C ASP A 83 -16.91 0.29 -15.75
N LYS A 84 -16.23 0.88 -16.75
CA LYS A 84 -16.06 0.29 -18.09
C LYS A 84 -14.66 -0.23 -18.37
N ALA A 85 -13.66 0.37 -17.72
CA ALA A 85 -12.26 0.04 -17.93
C ALA A 85 -11.46 0.19 -16.64
N ILE A 86 -10.22 -0.29 -16.66
CA ILE A 86 -9.27 -0.11 -15.55
C ILE A 86 -9.05 1.37 -15.23
N CYS A 87 -9.05 2.21 -16.26
CA CYS A 87 -8.94 3.66 -16.22
C CYS A 87 -9.19 4.21 -17.64
N ASP A 88 -9.61 5.46 -17.77
CA ASP A 88 -9.68 6.14 -19.06
C ASP A 88 -8.30 6.19 -19.73
N PRO A 89 -8.17 5.79 -21.03
CA PRO A 89 -6.88 5.74 -21.73
C PRO A 89 -6.15 7.07 -21.82
N GLU A 90 -6.86 8.19 -21.95
CA GLU A 90 -6.22 9.51 -22.02
C GLU A 90 -5.68 9.95 -20.65
N LEU A 91 -6.39 9.60 -19.57
CA LEU A 91 -5.89 9.82 -18.22
C LEU A 91 -4.66 8.96 -17.93
N LEU A 92 -4.64 7.69 -18.39
CA LEU A 92 -3.45 6.83 -18.26
C LEU A 92 -2.24 7.44 -18.99
N LYS A 93 -2.42 7.94 -20.20
CA LYS A 93 -1.34 8.61 -20.96
C LYS A 93 -0.82 9.87 -20.27
N HIS A 94 -1.70 10.60 -19.58
CA HIS A 94 -1.33 11.81 -18.89
C HIS A 94 -0.57 11.55 -17.60
N TRP A 95 -1.01 10.58 -16.80
CA TRP A 95 -0.51 10.35 -15.45
C TRP A 95 0.58 9.29 -15.32
N LEU A 96 0.72 8.38 -16.30
CA LEU A 96 1.77 7.36 -16.27
C LEU A 96 2.99 7.79 -17.11
N PRO A 97 4.18 7.33 -16.71
CA PRO A 97 4.51 6.57 -15.51
C PRO A 97 4.44 7.39 -14.22
N VAL A 98 4.21 6.75 -13.08
CA VAL A 98 4.25 7.39 -11.76
C VAL A 98 5.60 8.05 -11.54
N ASP A 99 5.62 9.34 -11.20
CA ASP A 99 6.86 10.12 -11.11
C ASP A 99 7.73 9.72 -9.92
N LEU A 100 7.10 9.48 -8.77
CA LEU A 100 7.77 9.08 -7.54
C LEU A 100 6.98 7.99 -6.81
N TYR A 101 7.62 6.87 -6.58
CA TYR A 101 7.07 5.76 -5.82
C TYR A 101 7.86 5.51 -4.55
N VAL A 102 7.21 5.61 -3.40
CA VAL A 102 7.85 5.49 -2.10
C VAL A 102 7.39 4.22 -1.41
N GLY A 103 8.33 3.39 -0.96
CA GLY A 103 8.00 2.15 -0.29
C GLY A 103 9.23 1.44 0.26
N GLY A 104 9.03 0.56 1.25
CA GLY A 104 10.11 -0.19 1.87
C GLY A 104 10.82 -1.15 0.91
N PRO A 105 12.10 -1.44 1.14
CA PRO A 105 12.90 -2.34 0.30
C PRO A 105 12.36 -3.79 0.30
N GLU A 106 11.59 -4.18 1.30
CA GLU A 106 10.95 -5.50 1.39
C GLU A 106 9.94 -5.76 0.27
N HIS A 107 9.44 -4.70 -0.38
CA HIS A 107 8.52 -4.79 -1.50
C HIS A 107 9.20 -5.01 -2.86
N ALA A 108 10.54 -4.96 -2.92
CA ALA A 108 11.27 -5.04 -4.18
C ALA A 108 11.01 -6.35 -4.94
N VAL A 109 11.06 -7.51 -4.25
CA VAL A 109 10.85 -8.83 -4.84
C VAL A 109 9.36 -9.19 -4.94
N GLY A 110 8.52 -8.71 -4.03
CA GLY A 110 7.08 -8.98 -4.03
C GLY A 110 6.31 -8.00 -4.92
N HIS A 111 5.79 -6.95 -4.29
CA HIS A 111 4.89 -5.98 -4.91
C HIS A 111 5.46 -5.29 -6.17
N LEU A 112 6.70 -4.81 -6.12
CA LEU A 112 7.28 -4.06 -7.26
C LEU A 112 7.51 -4.95 -8.48
N MET A 113 8.04 -6.17 -8.28
CA MET A 113 8.20 -7.11 -9.38
C MET A 113 6.85 -7.48 -9.98
N TYR A 114 5.86 -7.77 -9.14
CA TYR A 114 4.53 -8.16 -9.58
C TYR A 114 3.82 -7.01 -10.34
N SER A 115 3.93 -5.76 -9.84
CA SER A 115 3.41 -4.57 -10.54
C SER A 115 4.05 -4.39 -11.91
N ARG A 116 5.36 -4.64 -12.04
CA ARG A 116 6.07 -4.55 -13.32
C ARG A 116 5.64 -5.65 -14.29
N ILE A 117 5.42 -6.89 -13.81
CA ILE A 117 4.91 -7.99 -14.63
C ILE A 117 3.51 -7.66 -15.16
N TRP A 118 2.59 -7.24 -14.27
CA TRP A 118 1.24 -6.83 -14.66
C TRP A 118 1.25 -5.64 -15.63
N ASN A 119 2.02 -4.61 -15.35
CA ASN A 119 2.12 -3.46 -16.24
C ASN A 119 2.70 -3.85 -17.61
N ARG A 120 3.67 -4.77 -17.67
CA ARG A 120 4.23 -5.25 -18.91
C ARG A 120 3.21 -6.03 -19.73
N PHE A 121 2.42 -6.87 -19.09
CA PHE A 121 1.31 -7.56 -19.73
C PHE A 121 0.30 -6.54 -20.28
N LEU A 122 -0.18 -5.63 -19.47
CA LEU A 122 -1.13 -4.58 -19.88
C LEU A 122 -0.58 -3.67 -20.99
N TYR A 123 0.73 -3.44 -21.00
CA TYR A 123 1.38 -2.71 -22.11
C TYR A 123 1.31 -3.50 -23.42
N ASN A 124 1.58 -4.80 -23.38
CA ASN A 124 1.51 -5.66 -24.56
C ASN A 124 0.08 -5.78 -25.10
N GLU A 125 -0.92 -5.75 -24.23
CA GLU A 125 -2.35 -5.74 -24.59
C GLU A 125 -2.86 -4.35 -25.00
N GLY A 126 -2.00 -3.32 -25.01
CA GLY A 126 -2.35 -1.96 -25.44
C GLY A 126 -3.13 -1.16 -24.40
N VAL A 127 -3.25 -1.64 -23.16
CA VAL A 127 -3.96 -0.96 -22.06
C VAL A 127 -3.06 0.06 -21.38
N SER A 128 -1.85 -0.34 -20.97
CA SER A 128 -0.89 0.59 -20.37
C SER A 128 -0.11 1.34 -21.46
N PRO A 129 0.04 2.67 -21.38
CA PRO A 129 0.82 3.44 -22.35
C PRO A 129 2.33 3.34 -22.14
N VAL A 130 2.78 2.74 -21.04
CA VAL A 130 4.20 2.73 -20.64
C VAL A 130 4.69 1.32 -20.30
N LYS A 131 5.97 1.05 -20.64
CA LYS A 131 6.59 -0.25 -20.33
C LYS A 131 6.95 -0.41 -18.86
N GLU A 132 7.36 0.65 -18.21
CA GLU A 132 7.74 0.68 -16.78
C GLU A 132 6.80 1.63 -16.03
N PRO A 133 6.17 1.16 -14.94
CA PRO A 133 5.12 1.92 -14.26
C PRO A 133 5.65 3.06 -13.39
N PHE A 134 6.92 2.99 -12.95
CA PHE A 134 7.50 3.94 -12.00
C PHE A 134 8.79 4.57 -12.56
N LYS A 135 8.89 5.91 -12.54
CA LYS A 135 10.09 6.64 -12.97
C LYS A 135 11.19 6.60 -11.92
N LYS A 136 10.81 6.83 -10.67
CA LYS A 136 11.74 6.93 -9.55
C LYS A 136 11.18 6.17 -8.36
N LEU A 137 12.01 5.29 -7.79
CA LEU A 137 11.73 4.56 -6.57
C LEU A 137 12.59 5.14 -5.45
N VAL A 138 11.96 5.41 -4.31
CA VAL A 138 12.65 5.80 -3.07
C VAL A 138 12.30 4.80 -1.99
N HIS A 139 13.31 4.11 -1.48
CA HIS A 139 13.15 3.21 -0.35
C HIS A 139 13.25 3.99 0.95
N GLN A 140 12.26 3.84 1.79
CA GLN A 140 12.30 4.35 3.16
C GLN A 140 13.01 3.35 4.07
N GLY A 141 13.77 3.88 5.02
CA GLY A 141 14.38 3.08 6.09
C GLY A 141 13.31 2.55 7.04
N MET A 142 13.68 1.50 7.76
CA MET A 142 12.78 0.88 8.73
C MET A 142 12.86 1.58 10.07
N ILE A 143 11.72 1.82 10.70
CA ILE A 143 11.67 2.22 12.12
C ILE A 143 11.78 0.95 12.95
N LEU A 144 12.85 0.85 13.71
CA LEU A 144 13.17 -0.28 14.56
C LEU A 144 12.62 -0.07 15.97
N GLY A 145 12.45 -1.14 16.72
CA GLY A 145 12.22 -1.05 18.16
C GLY A 145 13.38 -0.32 18.86
N SER A 146 13.18 0.11 20.09
CA SER A 146 14.24 0.77 20.88
C SER A 146 15.45 -0.15 21.12
N ASN A 147 15.30 -1.45 20.93
CA ASN A 147 16.37 -2.47 20.93
C ASN A 147 17.15 -2.54 19.61
N GLY A 148 16.84 -1.72 18.60
CA GLY A 148 17.48 -1.73 17.29
C GLY A 148 17.07 -2.88 16.37
N ILE A 149 16.04 -3.66 16.72
CA ILE A 149 15.55 -4.81 15.96
C ILE A 149 14.21 -4.46 15.31
N LYS A 150 13.90 -5.05 14.15
CA LYS A 150 12.61 -4.91 13.49
C LYS A 150 11.46 -5.23 14.45
N MET A 151 10.52 -4.31 14.58
CA MET A 151 9.31 -4.52 15.38
C MET A 151 8.51 -5.70 14.83
N GLY A 152 8.03 -6.57 15.71
CA GLY A 152 7.27 -7.74 15.30
C GLY A 152 6.89 -8.66 16.47
N LYS A 153 6.19 -9.73 16.16
CA LYS A 153 5.63 -10.68 17.13
C LYS A 153 6.67 -11.35 18.04
N ARG A 154 7.94 -11.38 17.63
CA ARG A 154 9.03 -12.01 18.40
C ARG A 154 9.40 -11.21 19.65
N PHE A 155 9.25 -9.86 19.59
CA PHE A 155 9.57 -8.94 20.67
C PHE A 155 8.43 -7.92 20.80
N PRO A 156 7.25 -8.34 21.28
CA PRO A 156 6.05 -7.50 21.29
C PRO A 156 6.20 -6.27 22.20
N GLU A 157 7.06 -6.34 23.21
CA GLU A 157 7.34 -5.26 24.16
C GLU A 157 8.03 -4.04 23.52
N PHE A 158 8.67 -4.23 22.35
CA PHE A 158 9.30 -3.16 21.57
C PHE A 158 8.45 -2.67 20.40
N VAL A 159 7.24 -3.23 20.23
CA VAL A 159 6.34 -2.79 19.17
C VAL A 159 5.66 -1.50 19.61
N VAL A 160 5.78 -0.46 18.79
CA VAL A 160 5.09 0.81 18.98
C VAL A 160 3.87 0.86 18.07
N ASN A 161 2.70 1.03 18.67
CA ASN A 161 1.48 1.22 17.90
C ASN A 161 1.28 2.72 17.62
N PRO A 162 1.24 3.16 16.36
CA PRO A 162 0.99 4.56 16.01
C PRO A 162 -0.28 5.14 16.65
N SER A 163 -1.34 4.35 16.79
CA SER A 163 -2.59 4.79 17.41
C SER A 163 -2.44 5.19 18.88
N ASP A 164 -1.55 4.50 19.60
CA ASP A 164 -1.27 4.85 21.01
C ASP A 164 -0.51 6.17 21.09
N ILE A 165 0.47 6.38 20.21
CA ILE A 165 1.22 7.64 20.13
C ILE A 165 0.30 8.80 19.75
N VAL A 166 -0.60 8.60 18.80
CA VAL A 166 -1.58 9.61 18.38
C VAL A 166 -2.51 9.96 19.55
N ARG A 167 -3.00 8.96 20.28
CA ARG A 167 -3.87 9.18 21.45
C ARG A 167 -3.16 9.96 22.56
N ASP A 168 -1.91 9.61 22.87
CA ASP A 168 -1.20 10.11 24.04
C ASP A 168 -0.45 11.44 23.78
N TYR A 169 0.03 11.62 22.54
CA TYR A 169 0.86 12.78 22.18
C TYR A 169 0.27 13.64 21.04
N GLY A 170 -0.68 13.14 20.29
CA GLY A 170 -1.28 13.80 19.15
C GLY A 170 -0.62 13.44 17.80
N ALA A 171 -1.41 13.49 16.72
CA ALA A 171 -0.97 13.15 15.38
C ALA A 171 0.17 14.03 14.89
N ASP A 172 0.11 15.34 15.14
CA ASP A 172 1.15 16.28 14.72
C ASP A 172 2.50 15.97 15.39
N THR A 173 2.48 15.53 16.64
CA THR A 173 3.69 15.11 17.37
C THR A 173 4.32 13.89 16.70
N LEU A 174 3.53 12.87 16.34
CA LEU A 174 4.01 11.68 15.65
C LEU A 174 4.64 12.05 14.30
N ARG A 175 3.91 12.80 13.48
CA ARG A 175 4.37 13.24 12.15
C ARG A 175 5.65 14.06 12.22
N LEU A 176 5.71 15.02 13.13
CA LEU A 176 6.92 15.84 13.34
C LEU A 176 8.10 14.98 13.78
N TYR A 177 7.87 14.04 14.69
CA TYR A 177 8.92 13.15 15.18
C TYR A 177 9.47 12.24 14.07
N GLU A 178 8.59 11.63 13.26
CA GLU A 178 9.01 10.79 12.12
C GLU A 178 9.87 11.57 11.12
N MET A 179 9.50 12.80 10.79
CA MET A 179 10.29 13.66 9.91
C MET A 179 11.61 14.11 10.55
N PHE A 180 11.63 14.29 11.86
CA PHE A 180 12.83 14.72 12.60
C PHE A 180 13.85 13.58 12.76
N MET A 181 13.46 12.32 12.71
CA MET A 181 14.35 11.18 12.93
C MET A 181 15.54 11.12 11.98
N GLY A 182 15.55 11.91 10.91
CA GLY A 182 16.68 12.02 9.96
C GLY A 182 16.34 11.55 8.55
N PRO A 183 17.36 11.23 7.69
CA PRO A 183 17.13 10.90 6.28
C PRO A 183 16.13 9.77 6.11
N LEU A 184 15.25 9.91 5.10
CA LEU A 184 14.15 8.95 4.85
C LEU A 184 14.65 7.52 4.65
N GLU A 185 15.81 7.36 3.99
CA GLU A 185 16.36 6.05 3.61
C GLU A 185 17.05 5.32 4.77
N ALA A 186 17.34 6.00 5.88
CA ALA A 186 18.06 5.41 6.99
C ALA A 186 17.11 4.69 7.96
N SER A 187 17.42 3.45 8.32
CA SER A 187 16.75 2.75 9.42
C SER A 187 17.15 3.34 10.77
N LYS A 188 16.18 3.48 11.68
CA LYS A 188 16.38 4.22 12.95
C LYS A 188 15.62 3.54 14.08
N PRO A 189 16.24 3.48 15.30
CA PRO A 189 15.53 3.00 16.47
C PRO A 189 14.50 4.03 16.95
N TRP A 190 13.37 3.56 17.40
CA TRP A 190 12.35 4.36 18.07
C TRP A 190 12.87 4.92 19.39
N SER A 191 12.51 6.17 19.69
CA SER A 191 12.82 6.83 20.97
C SER A 191 11.63 7.59 21.52
N ASN A 192 11.13 7.17 22.67
CA ASN A 192 10.06 7.89 23.39
C ASN A 192 10.50 9.30 23.81
N GLN A 193 11.78 9.48 24.17
CA GLN A 193 12.31 10.80 24.51
C GLN A 193 12.27 11.75 23.31
N GLY A 194 12.49 11.23 22.09
CA GLY A 194 12.35 12.00 20.86
C GLY A 194 10.91 12.46 20.62
N VAL A 195 9.93 11.58 20.84
CA VAL A 195 8.49 11.92 20.76
C VAL A 195 8.14 13.03 21.76
N GLU A 196 8.57 12.90 23.01
CA GLU A 196 8.36 13.94 24.04
C GLU A 196 9.02 15.27 23.68
N GLY A 197 10.20 15.22 23.05
CA GLY A 197 10.89 16.39 22.52
C GLY A 197 10.06 17.13 21.47
N ALA A 198 9.50 16.39 20.51
CA ALA A 198 8.60 16.93 19.49
C ALA A 198 7.34 17.53 20.11
N LYS A 199 6.72 16.85 21.09
CA LYS A 199 5.56 17.35 21.82
C LYS A 199 5.85 18.67 22.54
N ARG A 200 6.98 18.74 23.27
CA ARG A 200 7.38 19.98 23.96
C ARG A 200 7.62 21.13 22.98
N PHE A 201 8.21 20.83 21.82
CA PHE A 201 8.39 21.85 20.78
C PHE A 201 7.05 22.40 20.30
N LEU A 202 6.11 21.52 19.89
CA LEU A 202 4.77 21.94 19.43
C LEU A 202 4.02 22.71 20.50
N SER A 203 4.09 22.29 21.77
CA SER A 203 3.44 23.01 22.87
C SER A 203 4.02 24.41 23.06
N ARG A 204 5.35 24.59 22.92
CA ARG A 204 5.96 25.93 22.98
C ARG A 204 5.52 26.82 21.85
N VAL A 205 5.46 26.27 20.61
CA VAL A 205 4.97 27.02 19.45
C VAL A 205 3.52 27.43 19.65
N TRP A 206 2.67 26.50 20.05
CA TRP A 206 1.26 26.78 20.35
C TRP A 206 1.10 27.89 21.38
N ASN A 207 1.73 27.73 22.55
CA ASN A 207 1.64 28.71 23.65
C ASN A 207 2.21 30.08 23.27
N PHE A 208 3.20 30.12 22.39
CA PHE A 208 3.74 31.39 21.90
C PHE A 208 2.71 32.15 21.05
N PHE A 209 2.03 31.47 20.14
CA PHE A 209 1.08 32.11 19.23
C PHE A 209 -0.32 32.30 19.82
N THR A 210 -0.69 31.57 20.87
CA THR A 210 -2.00 31.73 21.54
C THR A 210 -1.96 32.65 22.74
N ASP A 211 -0.79 33.05 23.22
CA ASP A 211 -0.62 33.99 24.30
C ASP A 211 -0.45 35.40 23.73
N GLU A 212 -1.58 36.11 23.59
CA GLU A 212 -1.60 37.47 23.03
C GLU A 212 -0.66 38.45 23.74
N SER A 213 -0.34 38.21 25.02
CA SER A 213 0.59 39.05 25.79
C SER A 213 2.04 38.97 25.27
N LYS A 214 2.38 37.94 24.51
CA LYS A 214 3.70 37.73 23.91
C LYS A 214 3.80 38.28 22.49
N LEU A 215 2.68 38.60 21.87
CA LEU A 215 2.63 39.11 20.49
C LEU A 215 2.74 40.66 20.55
N ASN A 216 3.65 41.22 19.79
CA ASN A 216 3.81 42.64 19.59
C ASN A 216 4.37 42.97 18.21
N ASP A 217 4.21 44.21 17.78
CA ASP A 217 4.66 44.69 16.48
C ASP A 217 6.13 45.14 16.44
N SER A 218 6.90 44.86 17.49
CA SER A 218 8.30 45.25 17.57
C SER A 218 9.14 44.49 16.60
N LYS A 219 9.96 45.19 15.83
CA LYS A 219 10.94 44.60 14.90
C LYS A 219 12.28 44.50 15.60
N PHE A 220 12.87 43.32 15.51
CA PHE A 220 14.22 43.06 16.03
C PHE A 220 15.15 42.74 14.85
N ALA A 221 16.19 43.52 14.65
CA ALA A 221 17.13 43.32 13.53
C ALA A 221 17.81 41.94 13.55
N GLU A 222 18.03 41.38 14.73
CA GLU A 222 18.57 40.01 14.89
C GLU A 222 17.60 38.93 14.38
N LEU A 223 16.29 39.10 14.60
CA LEU A 223 15.27 38.17 14.08
C LEU A 223 15.08 38.32 12.56
N GLU A 224 15.17 39.54 12.03
CA GLU A 224 15.13 39.76 10.59
C GLU A 224 16.29 39.04 9.88
N LYS A 225 17.48 39.06 10.47
CA LYS A 225 18.64 38.34 9.94
C LYS A 225 18.41 36.82 9.93
N ILE A 226 17.88 36.25 11.01
CA ILE A 226 17.56 34.82 11.09
C ILE A 226 16.47 34.48 10.06
N TYR A 227 15.44 35.28 9.95
CA TYR A 227 14.35 35.09 8.98
C TYR A 227 14.89 35.00 7.54
N HIS A 228 15.74 35.92 7.14
CA HIS A 228 16.30 35.93 5.79
C HIS A 228 17.33 34.82 5.50
N VAL A 229 17.89 34.20 6.52
CA VAL A 229 18.82 33.06 6.37
C VAL A 229 18.04 31.72 6.34
N THR A 230 16.83 31.68 6.90
CA THR A 230 16.03 30.46 7.04
C THR A 230 15.10 30.23 5.84
N ILE A 231 14.74 31.28 5.11
CA ILE A 231 13.95 31.22 3.88
C ILE A 231 14.87 31.22 2.66
#